data_a3699f09b51c6d9692d302b76aff2c30
#
_entry.id   a3699f09b51c6d9692d302b76aff2c30
#
_cell.length_a   1.000
_cell.length_b   1.000
_cell.length_c   1.000
_cell.angle_alpha   90.00
_cell.angle_beta   90.00
_cell.angle_gamma   90.00
#
_symmetry.space_group_name_H-M   'P 1'
#
loop_
_entity.id
_entity.type
_entity.pdbx_description
1 polymer ?
#
loop_
_entity_poly.entity_id
_entity_poly.type
_entity_poly.pdbx_seq_one_letter_code
_entity_poly.pdbx_strand_id
1 'polypeptide(L)'
;MDDLWRMVWQEKVSTIAMVTNLKEGDKIKCAQYWPNKPGDSKMFGNVKVEFVSQNPCTGGVKREITMKVGKDKRTVTQFHFRVWPDKGVPKHTSLLLKFIKEVKANHGQNPHPLVIHCSAGVGRTGVVISIDSIAEHAKRTRMVDVFSFVTKIRQNRPFMVQTQEQYAFIYGAVLEDLLWRNTYVPIIHFSDHLKDLRSVDEGGKSKMTIEFETLMTLCPDPPASQTRSGRTPENHHKNRYGNNLPLQRNRVILDSPDNDYINASCIRGVHCTFITTQMPMPSTVSDFCCMILTRQPSTIVMLNDKDQDDKVSCAQYWSDDGIAELGSYKVSILSTSENDDMTIRQLKITKNSKLCHTVTQYQFLGWQKHGSNKQSRALSFLKLIRAVKSALKNKSEFSVLVHCLSGVGRTGVFCSVMECIAHMEDSDSVDIFQTVKILRADRMQFVQTEEDYAFIYDVIRAYLHQKNYEQLPYPVEDHTYGNLDTDDYCTPDPEENPYEVTDSQAAGANGLVYSNVETGRAKQSQGPAPPNSQTLYENFEFES
;
A
#
# COMPACT_ATOMS: atom_id res chain seq x y z
N MET A 1 29.29 19.77 13.57
CA MET A 1 28.36 20.57 12.74
C MET A 1 29.12 21.63 11.94
N ASP A 2 30.13 22.19 12.48
CA ASP A 2 30.96 23.18 11.80
C ASP A 2 31.62 22.63 10.54
N ASP A 3 32.14 21.40 10.61
CA ASP A 3 32.73 20.71 9.47
C ASP A 3 31.69 20.38 8.37
N LEU A 4 30.42 20.09 8.75
CA LEU A 4 29.35 19.89 7.78
C LEU A 4 29.15 21.16 6.95
N TRP A 5 28.98 22.30 7.62
CA TRP A 5 28.73 23.56 6.91
C TRP A 5 29.98 24.08 6.18
N ARG A 6 31.18 23.76 6.67
CA ARG A 6 32.44 24.00 5.94
C ARG A 6 32.48 23.20 4.64
N MET A 7 32.15 21.88 4.68
CA MET A 7 32.07 21.03 3.49
C MET A 7 31.01 21.55 2.51
N VAL A 8 29.78 21.84 2.98
CA VAL A 8 28.68 22.37 2.15
C VAL A 8 29.10 23.65 1.44
N TRP A 9 29.85 24.51 2.13
CA TRP A 9 30.38 25.75 1.55
C TRP A 9 31.49 25.48 0.53
N GLN A 10 32.48 24.66 0.85
CA GLN A 10 33.64 24.35 0.00
C GLN A 10 33.23 23.66 -1.29
N GLU A 11 32.33 22.66 -1.20
CA GLU A 11 31.84 21.89 -2.33
C GLU A 11 30.70 22.58 -3.10
N LYS A 12 30.33 23.80 -2.72
CA LYS A 12 29.26 24.60 -3.34
C LYS A 12 27.92 23.87 -3.40
N VAL A 13 27.62 23.06 -2.38
CA VAL A 13 26.39 22.27 -2.31
C VAL A 13 25.18 23.19 -2.25
N SER A 14 24.21 22.96 -3.13
CA SER A 14 22.94 23.69 -3.16
C SER A 14 21.75 22.88 -2.62
N THR A 15 21.90 21.56 -2.53
CA THR A 15 20.80 20.66 -2.15
C THR A 15 21.30 19.61 -1.16
N ILE A 16 20.56 19.42 -0.06
CA ILE A 16 20.80 18.39 0.94
C ILE A 16 19.56 17.51 1.06
N ALA A 17 19.72 16.18 0.96
CA ALA A 17 18.68 15.20 1.23
C ALA A 17 18.98 14.46 2.55
N MET A 18 18.15 14.71 3.56
CA MET A 18 18.23 14.10 4.89
C MET A 18 17.18 12.99 5.01
N VAL A 19 17.62 11.74 5.21
CA VAL A 19 16.73 10.55 5.29
C VAL A 19 16.73 9.89 6.67
N THR A 20 16.75 10.70 7.72
CA THR A 20 16.64 10.26 9.12
C THR A 20 15.97 11.36 9.95
N ASN A 21 15.26 10.98 11.00
CA ASN A 21 14.78 11.94 12.00
C ASN A 21 15.91 12.35 12.94
N LEU A 22 15.72 13.44 13.70
CA LEU A 22 16.66 13.85 14.75
C LEU A 22 16.69 12.83 15.90
N LYS A 23 15.50 12.29 16.23
CA LYS A 23 15.31 11.25 17.25
C LYS A 23 14.41 10.17 16.68
N GLU A 24 14.73 8.91 16.94
CA GLU A 24 13.94 7.74 16.56
C GLU A 24 13.86 6.80 17.78
N GLY A 25 12.64 6.56 18.28
CA GLY A 25 12.47 5.97 19.60
C GLY A 25 13.19 6.81 20.66
N ASP A 26 14.01 6.20 21.48
CA ASP A 26 14.82 6.90 22.51
C ASP A 26 16.21 7.32 22.03
N LYS A 27 16.60 6.96 20.81
CA LYS A 27 17.96 7.23 20.29
C LYS A 27 18.02 8.51 19.47
N ILE A 28 19.02 9.36 19.80
CA ILE A 28 19.38 10.52 18.97
C ILE A 28 20.10 9.99 17.73
N LYS A 29 19.59 10.30 16.54
CA LYS A 29 20.12 9.84 15.24
C LYS A 29 20.90 10.92 14.51
N CYS A 30 20.55 12.19 14.72
CA CYS A 30 21.20 13.31 14.06
C CYS A 30 21.07 14.56 14.95
N ALA A 31 22.14 15.31 15.10
CA ALA A 31 22.07 16.63 15.70
C ALA A 31 21.43 17.62 14.73
N GLN A 32 20.61 18.54 15.22
CA GLN A 32 20.03 19.59 14.40
C GLN A 32 21.11 20.59 13.98
N TYR A 33 21.42 20.64 12.71
CA TYR A 33 22.46 21.49 12.13
C TYR A 33 21.91 22.76 11.43
N TRP A 34 20.66 23.10 11.66
CA TRP A 34 20.00 24.34 11.21
C TRP A 34 19.40 25.08 12.42
N PRO A 35 19.14 26.41 12.33
CA PRO A 35 18.49 27.18 13.40
C PRO A 35 17.05 26.69 13.69
N ASN A 36 16.48 27.08 14.84
CA ASN A 36 15.22 26.51 15.32
C ASN A 36 13.97 27.02 14.59
N LYS A 37 13.95 28.30 14.22
CA LYS A 37 12.77 28.96 13.62
C LYS A 37 13.17 29.71 12.36
N PRO A 38 12.24 29.88 11.39
CA PRO A 38 12.42 30.81 10.27
C PRO A 38 12.77 32.21 10.80
N GLY A 39 13.78 32.83 10.18
CA GLY A 39 14.35 34.10 10.59
C GLY A 39 15.54 33.98 11.57
N ASP A 40 15.69 32.87 12.27
CA ASP A 40 16.81 32.64 13.16
C ASP A 40 18.11 32.39 12.37
N SER A 41 19.25 32.78 12.99
CA SER A 41 20.56 32.47 12.45
C SER A 41 21.51 31.94 13.54
N LYS A 42 22.48 31.10 13.13
CA LYS A 42 23.50 30.52 14.01
C LYS A 42 24.83 30.44 13.30
N MET A 43 25.91 30.65 14.06
CA MET A 43 27.27 30.45 13.57
C MET A 43 27.69 29.00 13.74
N PHE A 44 28.28 28.43 12.67
CA PHE A 44 28.93 27.13 12.65
C PHE A 44 30.36 27.34 12.12
N GLY A 45 31.30 27.41 13.02
CA GLY A 45 32.65 27.91 12.69
C GLY A 45 32.57 29.31 12.09
N ASN A 46 33.08 29.50 10.88
CA ASN A 46 33.05 30.77 10.16
C ASN A 46 31.83 30.94 9.22
N VAL A 47 30.92 29.96 9.18
CA VAL A 47 29.73 30.01 8.35
C VAL A 47 28.53 30.47 9.17
N LYS A 48 27.94 31.60 8.81
CA LYS A 48 26.64 32.01 9.35
C LYS A 48 25.53 31.33 8.58
N VAL A 49 24.72 30.54 9.28
CA VAL A 49 23.56 29.78 8.72
C VAL A 49 22.27 30.44 9.18
N GLU A 50 21.40 30.79 8.27
CA GLU A 50 20.11 31.43 8.50
C GLU A 50 19.00 30.51 7.97
N PHE A 51 18.00 30.20 8.79
CA PHE A 51 16.83 29.44 8.40
C PHE A 51 15.78 30.39 7.82
N VAL A 52 15.55 30.33 6.50
CA VAL A 52 14.69 31.28 5.78
C VAL A 52 13.22 30.86 5.84
N SER A 53 12.92 29.64 5.38
CA SER A 53 11.53 29.16 5.28
C SER A 53 11.45 27.63 5.38
N GLN A 54 10.25 27.12 5.67
CA GLN A 54 9.94 25.71 5.65
C GLN A 54 8.57 25.48 5.01
N ASN A 55 8.51 24.52 4.09
CA ASN A 55 7.29 24.11 3.41
C ASN A 55 7.15 22.58 3.47
N PRO A 56 5.93 22.03 3.40
CA PRO A 56 5.74 20.59 3.22
C PRO A 56 6.40 20.10 1.93
N CYS A 57 6.85 18.84 1.92
CA CYS A 57 7.25 18.09 0.72
C CYS A 57 6.91 16.62 0.91
N THR A 58 7.08 15.80 -0.13
CA THR A 58 6.76 14.38 -0.06
C THR A 58 7.46 13.69 1.10
N GLY A 59 6.66 13.14 2.00
CA GLY A 59 7.15 12.40 3.18
C GLY A 59 7.90 13.25 4.20
N GLY A 60 7.78 14.58 4.18
CA GLY A 60 8.48 15.42 5.13
C GLY A 60 8.41 16.92 4.89
N VAL A 61 9.54 17.58 4.99
CA VAL A 61 9.64 19.05 4.88
C VAL A 61 10.84 19.48 4.03
N LYS A 62 10.64 20.55 3.28
CA LYS A 62 11.66 21.25 2.51
C LYS A 62 11.99 22.56 3.23
N ARG A 63 13.29 22.80 3.53
CA ARG A 63 13.76 24.03 4.15
C ARG A 63 14.65 24.81 3.21
N GLU A 64 14.48 26.11 3.18
CA GLU A 64 15.41 27.05 2.56
C GLU A 64 16.35 27.61 3.62
N ILE A 65 17.64 27.48 3.40
CA ILE A 65 18.70 27.85 4.31
C ILE A 65 19.68 28.77 3.56
N THR A 66 20.02 29.90 4.14
CA THR A 66 21.06 30.78 3.61
C THR A 66 22.35 30.60 4.40
N MET A 67 23.47 30.50 3.71
CA MET A 67 24.82 30.50 4.25
C MET A 67 25.54 31.82 3.90
N LYS A 68 26.31 32.33 4.82
CA LYS A 68 27.15 33.53 4.62
C LYS A 68 28.56 33.31 5.18
N VAL A 69 29.57 33.65 4.37
CA VAL A 69 30.99 33.68 4.79
C VAL A 69 31.56 35.01 4.29
N GLY A 70 31.94 35.89 5.22
CA GLY A 70 32.33 37.26 4.88
C GLY A 70 31.19 38.00 4.15
N LYS A 71 31.45 38.44 2.93
CA LYS A 71 30.45 39.14 2.09
C LYS A 71 29.65 38.20 1.19
N ASP A 72 30.10 36.97 1.03
CA ASP A 72 29.48 36.00 0.12
C ASP A 72 28.26 35.31 0.75
N LYS A 73 27.21 35.15 -0.05
CA LYS A 73 25.95 34.54 0.34
C LYS A 73 25.58 33.42 -0.65
N ARG A 74 25.10 32.29 -0.13
CA ARG A 74 24.55 31.18 -0.95
C ARG A 74 23.31 30.61 -0.29
N THR A 75 22.39 30.06 -1.11
CA THR A 75 21.18 29.37 -0.65
C THR A 75 21.36 27.87 -0.78
N VAL A 76 20.91 27.13 0.21
CA VAL A 76 20.86 25.66 0.24
C VAL A 76 19.44 25.23 0.53
N THR A 77 18.92 24.30 -0.28
CA THR A 77 17.64 23.66 -0.03
C THR A 77 17.86 22.32 0.67
N GLN A 78 17.29 22.15 1.86
CA GLN A 78 17.30 20.89 2.59
C GLN A 78 15.95 20.20 2.45
N PHE A 79 15.94 18.99 1.90
CA PHE A 79 14.81 18.06 1.92
C PHE A 79 14.98 17.08 3.06
N HIS A 80 13.99 16.96 3.94
CA HIS A 80 14.04 16.11 5.12
C HIS A 80 12.91 15.08 5.07
N PHE A 81 13.23 13.84 4.66
CA PHE A 81 12.31 12.70 4.64
C PHE A 81 12.12 12.16 6.05
N ARG A 82 10.91 12.25 6.59
CA ARG A 82 10.60 12.00 8.01
C ARG A 82 9.85 10.69 8.25
N VAL A 83 9.36 10.03 7.20
CA VAL A 83 8.52 8.82 7.29
C VAL A 83 9.30 7.51 7.14
N TRP A 84 10.64 7.55 7.18
CA TRP A 84 11.43 6.33 7.27
C TRP A 84 11.24 5.71 8.66
N PRO A 85 10.83 4.42 8.79
CA PRO A 85 10.63 3.78 10.08
C PRO A 85 11.96 3.64 10.86
N ASP A 86 11.91 3.60 12.20
CA ASP A 86 13.11 3.44 13.05
C ASP A 86 13.88 2.16 12.71
N LYS A 87 13.16 1.06 12.41
CA LYS A 87 13.73 -0.22 12.00
C LYS A 87 13.27 -0.60 10.60
N GLY A 88 14.15 -1.30 9.86
CA GLY A 88 13.86 -1.82 8.52
C GLY A 88 13.85 -0.74 7.43
N VAL A 89 12.94 -0.89 6.48
CA VAL A 89 12.76 -0.04 5.31
C VAL A 89 11.34 0.53 5.25
N PRO A 90 11.08 1.58 4.47
CA PRO A 90 9.71 2.06 4.25
C PRO A 90 8.81 0.92 3.76
N LYS A 91 7.58 0.86 4.30
CA LYS A 91 6.60 -0.15 3.89
C LYS A 91 6.27 -0.04 2.39
N HIS A 92 6.32 1.17 1.86
CA HIS A 92 6.02 1.50 0.47
C HIS A 92 7.14 2.30 -0.16
N THR A 93 7.52 1.90 -1.36
CA THR A 93 8.59 2.52 -2.15
C THR A 93 8.19 3.86 -2.73
N SER A 94 6.91 4.05 -3.03
CA SER A 94 6.35 5.22 -3.75
C SER A 94 6.68 6.56 -3.13
N LEU A 95 6.55 6.70 -1.79
CA LEU A 95 6.87 7.96 -1.11
C LEU A 95 8.37 8.31 -1.23
N LEU A 96 9.24 7.31 -1.12
CA LEU A 96 10.68 7.52 -1.28
C LEU A 96 11.02 7.87 -2.73
N LEU A 97 10.40 7.21 -3.71
CA LEU A 97 10.60 7.52 -5.13
C LEU A 97 10.15 8.93 -5.48
N LYS A 98 8.97 9.36 -4.99
CA LYS A 98 8.50 10.75 -5.14
C LYS A 98 9.46 11.74 -4.51
N PHE A 99 9.93 11.46 -3.28
CA PHE A 99 10.92 12.29 -2.60
C PHE A 99 12.21 12.42 -3.40
N ILE A 100 12.76 11.33 -3.92
CA ILE A 100 13.97 11.32 -4.77
C ILE A 100 13.75 12.21 -5.99
N LYS A 101 12.58 12.10 -6.66
CA LYS A 101 12.24 12.91 -7.83
C LYS A 101 12.16 14.40 -7.52
N GLU A 102 11.54 14.77 -6.38
CA GLU A 102 11.50 16.18 -5.93
C GLU A 102 12.89 16.74 -5.63
N VAL A 103 13.75 15.97 -4.95
CA VAL A 103 15.15 16.35 -4.67
C VAL A 103 15.91 16.57 -5.97
N LYS A 104 15.78 15.65 -6.94
CA LYS A 104 16.43 15.77 -8.25
C LYS A 104 15.91 16.95 -9.05
N ALA A 105 14.60 17.17 -9.09
CA ALA A 105 14.00 18.31 -9.78
C ALA A 105 14.52 19.66 -9.22
N ASN A 106 14.66 19.76 -7.90
CA ASN A 106 15.23 20.96 -7.26
C ASN A 106 16.74 21.09 -7.53
N HIS A 107 17.49 20.00 -7.55
CA HIS A 107 18.91 20.02 -7.84
C HIS A 107 19.19 20.37 -9.31
N GLY A 108 18.33 19.89 -10.22
CA GLY A 108 18.36 20.17 -11.64
C GLY A 108 19.69 19.78 -12.30
N GLN A 109 20.20 20.65 -13.17
CA GLN A 109 21.48 20.50 -13.87
C GLN A 109 22.65 21.14 -13.07
N ASN A 110 22.53 21.27 -11.75
CA ASN A 110 23.60 21.86 -10.94
C ASN A 110 24.87 20.98 -11.05
N PRO A 111 26.03 21.54 -11.46
CA PRO A 111 27.26 20.78 -11.59
C PRO A 111 27.91 20.40 -10.25
N HIS A 112 27.45 21.00 -9.14
CA HIS A 112 27.99 20.75 -7.80
C HIS A 112 27.30 19.56 -7.14
N PRO A 113 27.93 18.89 -6.17
CA PRO A 113 27.38 17.67 -5.58
C PRO A 113 26.07 17.89 -4.79
N LEU A 114 25.18 16.91 -4.89
CA LEU A 114 24.03 16.69 -4.00
C LEU A 114 24.52 15.95 -2.75
N VAL A 115 24.26 16.48 -1.56
CA VAL A 115 24.56 15.79 -0.30
C VAL A 115 23.37 14.94 0.13
N ILE A 116 23.59 13.64 0.32
CA ILE A 116 22.59 12.72 0.87
C ILE A 116 23.13 12.16 2.18
N HIS A 117 22.37 12.28 3.26
CA HIS A 117 22.79 11.74 4.56
C HIS A 117 21.63 11.10 5.34
N CYS A 118 21.98 10.16 6.21
CA CYS A 118 21.14 9.63 7.27
C CYS A 118 21.84 9.80 8.64
N SER A 119 21.74 8.84 9.55
CA SER A 119 22.49 8.88 10.81
C SER A 119 23.99 8.59 10.59
N ALA A 120 24.34 7.36 10.16
CA ALA A 120 25.71 6.94 9.89
C ALA A 120 26.20 7.28 8.46
N GLY A 121 25.31 7.67 7.58
CA GLY A 121 25.64 7.96 6.17
C GLY A 121 25.99 6.74 5.34
N VAL A 122 25.45 5.56 5.66
CA VAL A 122 25.74 4.30 4.94
C VAL A 122 24.48 3.49 4.57
N GLY A 123 23.59 3.16 5.50
CA GLY A 123 22.42 2.32 5.24
C GLY A 123 21.39 3.00 4.33
N ARG A 124 20.54 3.87 4.91
CA ARG A 124 19.50 4.63 4.17
C ARG A 124 20.09 5.49 3.06
N THR A 125 21.26 6.08 3.30
CA THR A 125 22.00 6.85 2.29
C THR A 125 22.37 5.97 1.10
N GLY A 126 22.89 4.76 1.36
CA GLY A 126 23.22 3.80 0.30
C GLY A 126 22.00 3.36 -0.51
N VAL A 127 20.86 3.16 0.15
CA VAL A 127 19.59 2.83 -0.53
C VAL A 127 19.16 3.94 -1.49
N VAL A 128 19.13 5.20 -1.03
CA VAL A 128 18.70 6.33 -1.87
C VAL A 128 19.61 6.51 -3.08
N ILE A 129 20.94 6.48 -2.86
CA ILE A 129 21.93 6.59 -3.95
C ILE A 129 21.79 5.44 -4.94
N SER A 130 21.59 4.20 -4.45
CA SER A 130 21.45 3.04 -5.31
C SER A 130 20.20 3.11 -6.18
N ILE A 131 19.05 3.43 -5.59
CA ILE A 131 17.78 3.55 -6.32
C ILE A 131 17.91 4.59 -7.43
N ASP A 132 18.38 5.78 -7.10
CA ASP A 132 18.51 6.88 -8.06
C ASP A 132 19.44 6.55 -9.22
N SER A 133 20.66 6.09 -8.90
CA SER A 133 21.68 5.83 -9.91
C SER A 133 21.35 4.62 -10.80
N ILE A 134 20.81 3.54 -10.21
CA ILE A 134 20.46 2.34 -10.98
C ILE A 134 19.25 2.61 -11.88
N ALA A 135 18.24 3.33 -11.41
CA ALA A 135 17.08 3.69 -12.21
C ALA A 135 17.47 4.57 -13.42
N GLU A 136 18.36 5.56 -13.21
CA GLU A 136 18.88 6.38 -14.31
C GLU A 136 19.74 5.58 -15.29
N HIS A 137 20.56 4.67 -14.78
CA HIS A 137 21.36 3.78 -15.63
C HIS A 137 20.44 2.88 -16.47
N ALA A 138 19.44 2.27 -15.85
CA ALA A 138 18.50 1.38 -16.52
C ALA A 138 17.68 2.08 -17.63
N LYS A 139 17.26 3.34 -17.42
CA LYS A 139 16.58 4.13 -18.47
C LYS A 139 17.42 4.32 -19.72
N ARG A 140 18.76 4.43 -19.56
CA ARG A 140 19.70 4.63 -20.68
C ARG A 140 20.15 3.33 -21.33
N THR A 141 20.39 2.29 -20.53
CA THR A 141 21.06 1.05 -20.99
C THR A 141 20.11 -0.13 -21.12
N ARG A 142 18.88 -0.04 -20.57
CA ARG A 142 17.94 -1.14 -20.43
C ARG A 142 18.47 -2.30 -19.56
N MET A 143 19.45 -2.03 -18.69
CA MET A 143 20.08 -3.02 -17.82
C MET A 143 19.97 -2.60 -16.36
N VAL A 144 19.74 -3.57 -15.47
CA VAL A 144 19.71 -3.40 -14.01
C VAL A 144 20.72 -4.35 -13.39
N ASP A 145 21.71 -3.80 -12.67
CA ASP A 145 22.68 -4.57 -11.92
C ASP A 145 22.89 -3.94 -10.53
N VAL A 146 22.06 -4.38 -9.58
CA VAL A 146 22.11 -3.89 -8.21
C VAL A 146 23.37 -4.38 -7.49
N PHE A 147 23.79 -5.63 -7.76
CA PHE A 147 24.94 -6.23 -7.08
C PHE A 147 26.23 -5.48 -7.38
N SER A 148 26.55 -5.30 -8.66
CA SER A 148 27.77 -4.60 -9.07
C SER A 148 27.74 -3.13 -8.63
N PHE A 149 26.59 -2.46 -8.70
CA PHE A 149 26.47 -1.09 -8.23
C PHE A 149 26.74 -0.96 -6.72
N VAL A 150 26.10 -1.79 -5.89
CA VAL A 150 26.32 -1.78 -4.44
C VAL A 150 27.76 -2.14 -4.09
N THR A 151 28.36 -3.09 -4.79
CA THR A 151 29.79 -3.44 -4.65
C THR A 151 30.69 -2.22 -4.94
N LYS A 152 30.42 -1.51 -6.02
CA LYS A 152 31.18 -0.30 -6.42
C LYS A 152 31.07 0.82 -5.37
N ILE A 153 29.88 1.15 -4.89
CA ILE A 153 29.73 2.22 -3.87
C ILE A 153 30.36 1.83 -2.52
N ARG A 154 30.45 0.52 -2.21
CA ARG A 154 31.17 0.03 -1.02
C ARG A 154 32.68 0.20 -1.09
N GLN A 155 33.26 0.23 -2.30
CA GLN A 155 34.67 0.59 -2.48
C GLN A 155 34.94 2.06 -2.10
N ASN A 156 34.00 2.97 -2.38
CA ASN A 156 34.12 4.38 -2.03
C ASN A 156 33.78 4.66 -0.55
N ARG A 157 32.79 3.97 0.01
CA ARG A 157 32.42 4.07 1.40
C ARG A 157 31.96 2.70 1.93
N PRO A 158 32.71 2.08 2.86
CA PRO A 158 32.35 0.77 3.44
C PRO A 158 30.95 0.76 4.03
N PHE A 159 30.31 -0.41 4.03
CA PHE A 159 28.98 -0.67 4.61
C PHE A 159 27.79 0.05 3.97
N MET A 160 27.95 0.63 2.78
CA MET A 160 26.81 1.15 2.03
C MET A 160 25.77 0.05 1.80
N VAL A 161 24.48 0.31 2.10
CA VAL A 161 23.39 -0.69 2.13
C VAL A 161 23.64 -1.76 3.20
N GLN A 162 23.20 -1.51 4.43
CA GLN A 162 23.65 -2.28 5.60
C GLN A 162 22.92 -3.61 5.82
N THR A 163 21.64 -3.73 5.42
CA THR A 163 20.84 -4.91 5.72
C THR A 163 20.31 -5.59 4.45
N GLN A 164 19.99 -6.88 4.57
CA GLN A 164 19.35 -7.64 3.51
C GLN A 164 18.01 -7.01 3.07
N GLU A 165 17.23 -6.49 4.02
CA GLU A 165 15.97 -5.80 3.74
C GLU A 165 16.18 -4.54 2.90
N GLN A 166 17.23 -3.75 3.21
CA GLN A 166 17.59 -2.58 2.41
C GLN A 166 18.02 -2.97 0.99
N TYR A 167 18.77 -4.07 0.87
CA TYR A 167 19.20 -4.58 -0.43
C TYR A 167 18.02 -5.06 -1.28
N ALA A 168 17.10 -5.83 -0.70
CA ALA A 168 15.88 -6.27 -1.37
C ALA A 168 14.97 -5.09 -1.74
N PHE A 169 14.88 -4.07 -0.86
CA PHE A 169 14.08 -2.87 -1.10
C PHE A 169 14.55 -2.09 -2.35
N ILE A 170 15.85 -2.08 -2.65
CA ILE A 170 16.38 -1.43 -3.86
C ILE A 170 15.79 -2.08 -5.12
N TYR A 171 15.72 -3.41 -5.19
CA TYR A 171 15.13 -4.10 -6.35
C TYR A 171 13.66 -3.70 -6.55
N GLY A 172 12.87 -3.74 -5.48
CA GLY A 172 11.45 -3.34 -5.55
C GLY A 172 11.26 -1.88 -5.97
N ALA A 173 12.10 -0.98 -5.43
CA ALA A 173 12.03 0.44 -5.76
C ALA A 173 12.48 0.74 -7.20
N VAL A 174 13.54 0.11 -7.68
CA VAL A 174 14.00 0.26 -9.07
C VAL A 174 12.97 -0.29 -10.06
N LEU A 175 12.41 -1.48 -9.78
CA LEU A 175 11.35 -2.06 -10.59
C LEU A 175 10.16 -1.10 -10.69
N GLU A 176 9.71 -0.56 -9.54
CA GLU A 176 8.61 0.41 -9.51
C GLU A 176 8.94 1.68 -10.29
N ASP A 177 10.14 2.26 -10.14
CA ASP A 177 10.51 3.48 -10.88
C ASP A 177 10.57 3.27 -12.40
N LEU A 178 10.95 2.09 -12.84
CA LEU A 178 11.00 1.75 -14.27
C LEU A 178 9.63 1.48 -14.89
N LEU A 179 8.72 0.86 -14.12
CA LEU A 179 7.36 0.58 -14.54
C LEU A 179 6.41 1.74 -14.23
N TRP A 180 6.81 2.65 -13.34
CA TRP A 180 5.93 3.67 -12.80
C TRP A 180 5.59 4.75 -13.82
N ARG A 181 4.29 4.88 -14.07
CA ARG A 181 3.69 6.09 -14.65
C ARG A 181 3.27 7.00 -13.49
N ASN A 182 3.24 8.30 -13.71
CA ASN A 182 2.75 9.23 -12.70
C ASN A 182 1.23 9.05 -12.55
N THR A 183 0.82 8.29 -11.53
CA THR A 183 -0.59 8.00 -11.22
C THR A 183 -1.20 8.99 -10.23
N TYR A 184 -0.40 9.96 -9.79
CA TYR A 184 -0.84 11.05 -8.94
C TYR A 184 -1.60 12.09 -9.76
N VAL A 185 -2.86 12.29 -9.45
CA VAL A 185 -3.77 13.13 -10.21
C VAL A 185 -4.26 14.30 -9.36
N PRO A 186 -3.96 15.56 -9.74
CA PRO A 186 -4.64 16.70 -9.13
C PRO A 186 -6.16 16.59 -9.34
N ILE A 187 -6.94 16.93 -8.31
CA ILE A 187 -8.41 16.80 -8.33
C ILE A 187 -9.01 17.52 -9.54
N ILE A 188 -8.50 18.72 -9.88
CA ILE A 188 -8.97 19.53 -11.01
C ILE A 188 -8.75 18.88 -12.39
N HIS A 189 -7.87 17.89 -12.50
CA HIS A 189 -7.57 17.17 -13.74
C HIS A 189 -8.09 15.73 -13.74
N PHE A 190 -8.89 15.34 -12.73
CA PHE A 190 -9.30 13.97 -12.55
C PHE A 190 -10.16 13.43 -13.69
N SER A 191 -11.13 14.22 -14.17
CA SER A 191 -12.00 13.82 -15.28
C SER A 191 -11.25 13.64 -16.60
N ASP A 192 -10.31 14.54 -16.91
CA ASP A 192 -9.48 14.43 -18.11
C ASP A 192 -8.55 13.20 -18.01
N HIS A 193 -7.97 12.96 -16.83
CA HIS A 193 -7.15 11.77 -16.58
C HIS A 193 -7.97 10.48 -16.76
N LEU A 194 -9.17 10.41 -16.18
CA LEU A 194 -10.04 9.24 -16.33
C LEU A 194 -10.44 8.99 -17.79
N LYS A 195 -10.69 10.06 -18.55
CA LYS A 195 -10.96 10.01 -19.99
C LYS A 195 -9.76 9.43 -20.76
N ASP A 196 -8.55 9.91 -20.41
CA ASP A 196 -7.31 9.40 -20.98
C ASP A 196 -7.07 7.92 -20.60
N LEU A 197 -7.31 7.51 -19.35
CA LEU A 197 -7.19 6.12 -18.93
C LEU A 197 -8.13 5.18 -19.69
N ARG A 198 -9.31 5.65 -20.08
CA ARG A 198 -10.29 4.89 -20.87
C ARG A 198 -10.00 4.89 -22.36
N SER A 199 -9.04 5.70 -22.85
CA SER A 199 -8.64 5.67 -24.25
C SER A 199 -7.93 4.36 -24.58
N VAL A 200 -8.20 3.86 -25.77
CA VAL A 200 -7.67 2.59 -26.27
C VAL A 200 -6.45 2.89 -27.15
N ASP A 201 -5.39 2.13 -27.00
CA ASP A 201 -4.20 2.22 -27.83
C ASP A 201 -4.39 1.51 -29.21
N GLU A 202 -3.36 1.58 -30.06
CA GLU A 202 -3.36 0.91 -31.39
C GLU A 202 -3.49 -0.60 -31.29
N GLY A 203 -3.16 -1.20 -30.13
CA GLY A 203 -3.28 -2.64 -29.85
C GLY A 203 -4.66 -3.04 -29.30
N GLY A 204 -5.60 -2.11 -29.17
CA GLY A 204 -6.95 -2.38 -28.66
C GLY A 204 -7.05 -2.48 -27.13
N LYS A 205 -5.97 -2.22 -26.38
CA LYS A 205 -5.98 -2.19 -24.91
C LYS A 205 -6.24 -0.79 -24.38
N SER A 206 -7.07 -0.65 -23.35
CA SER A 206 -7.22 0.61 -22.64
C SER A 206 -5.99 0.90 -21.78
N LYS A 207 -5.70 2.19 -21.56
CA LYS A 207 -4.64 2.56 -20.60
C LYS A 207 -4.99 2.11 -19.17
N MET A 208 -6.28 1.98 -18.84
CA MET A 208 -6.78 1.42 -17.58
C MET A 208 -6.35 -0.04 -17.43
N THR A 209 -6.52 -0.84 -18.48
CA THR A 209 -6.06 -2.25 -18.53
C THR A 209 -4.55 -2.33 -18.29
N ILE A 210 -3.77 -1.49 -19.00
CA ILE A 210 -2.31 -1.47 -18.84
C ILE A 210 -1.90 -1.06 -17.42
N GLU A 211 -2.60 -0.09 -16.82
CA GLU A 211 -2.34 0.34 -15.45
C GLU A 211 -2.66 -0.77 -14.44
N PHE A 212 -3.78 -1.47 -14.62
CA PHE A 212 -4.15 -2.59 -13.77
C PHE A 212 -3.18 -3.77 -13.91
N GLU A 213 -2.78 -4.16 -15.13
CA GLU A 213 -1.75 -5.19 -15.38
C GLU A 213 -0.40 -4.82 -14.72
N THR A 214 -0.03 -3.53 -14.77
CA THR A 214 1.16 -3.02 -14.08
C THR A 214 1.04 -3.17 -12.57
N LEU A 215 -0.14 -2.85 -12.02
CA LEU A 215 -0.45 -3.04 -10.60
C LEU A 215 -0.28 -4.51 -10.19
N MET A 216 -0.79 -5.44 -11.01
CA MET A 216 -0.65 -6.89 -10.76
C MET A 216 0.82 -7.32 -10.75
N THR A 217 1.60 -6.85 -11.71
CA THR A 217 3.05 -7.12 -11.81
C THR A 217 3.81 -6.61 -10.57
N LEU A 218 3.45 -5.44 -10.05
CA LEU A 218 4.09 -4.84 -8.87
C LEU A 218 3.60 -5.43 -7.53
N CYS A 219 2.54 -6.25 -7.55
CA CYS A 219 1.96 -6.88 -6.38
C CYS A 219 1.87 -8.41 -6.55
N PRO A 220 3.01 -9.10 -6.73
CA PRO A 220 3.01 -10.54 -6.87
C PRO A 220 2.48 -11.23 -5.61
N ASP A 221 1.95 -12.43 -5.77
CA ASP A 221 1.50 -13.23 -4.65
C ASP A 221 2.65 -13.49 -3.66
N PRO A 222 2.40 -13.42 -2.36
CA PRO A 222 3.42 -13.63 -1.35
C PRO A 222 3.85 -15.10 -1.30
N PRO A 223 5.11 -15.41 -0.95
CA PRO A 223 5.57 -16.77 -0.78
C PRO A 223 4.74 -17.50 0.30
N ALA A 224 4.60 -18.81 0.16
CA ALA A 224 3.77 -19.66 1.02
C ALA A 224 4.10 -19.51 2.53
N SER A 225 5.35 -19.22 2.87
CA SER A 225 5.79 -18.96 4.25
C SER A 225 5.08 -17.75 4.90
N GLN A 226 4.67 -16.77 4.11
CA GLN A 226 3.95 -15.60 4.62
C GLN A 226 2.46 -15.83 4.85
N THR A 227 1.89 -16.94 4.36
CA THR A 227 0.49 -17.33 4.54
C THR A 227 0.34 -18.69 5.25
N ARG A 228 1.39 -19.13 5.97
CA ARG A 228 1.51 -20.48 6.53
C ARG A 228 0.31 -20.92 7.37
N SER A 229 -0.23 -20.05 8.25
CA SER A 229 -1.37 -20.42 9.11
C SER A 229 -2.62 -20.78 8.32
N GLY A 230 -2.90 -20.14 7.18
CA GLY A 230 -4.03 -20.48 6.32
C GLY A 230 -3.82 -21.79 5.53
N ARG A 231 -2.56 -22.23 5.40
CA ARG A 231 -2.18 -23.41 4.61
C ARG A 231 -2.06 -24.68 5.45
N THR A 232 -2.24 -24.62 6.78
CA THR A 232 -2.20 -25.82 7.61
C THR A 232 -3.48 -26.65 7.38
N PRO A 233 -3.38 -28.01 7.41
CA PRO A 233 -4.53 -28.88 7.13
C PRO A 233 -5.75 -28.58 8.00
N GLU A 234 -5.53 -28.26 9.29
CA GLU A 234 -6.57 -27.92 10.25
C GLU A 234 -7.32 -26.61 9.91
N ASN A 235 -6.76 -25.77 9.06
CA ASN A 235 -7.34 -24.47 8.67
C ASN A 235 -7.91 -24.45 7.25
N HIS A 236 -7.69 -25.50 6.43
CA HIS A 236 -8.19 -25.53 5.05
C HIS A 236 -9.71 -25.31 4.97
N HIS A 237 -10.48 -25.97 5.83
CA HIS A 237 -11.94 -25.84 5.88
C HIS A 237 -12.44 -24.46 6.37
N LYS A 238 -11.55 -23.62 6.88
CA LYS A 238 -11.85 -22.25 7.30
C LYS A 238 -11.63 -21.21 6.19
N ASN A 239 -11.11 -21.61 5.04
CA ASN A 239 -10.88 -20.75 3.89
C ASN A 239 -11.86 -21.06 2.79
N ARG A 240 -12.59 -20.04 2.31
CA ARG A 240 -13.49 -20.18 1.16
C ARG A 240 -12.71 -20.47 -0.12
N TYR A 241 -11.58 -19.79 -0.28
CA TYR A 241 -10.67 -19.94 -1.41
C TYR A 241 -9.25 -20.17 -0.91
N GLY A 242 -8.56 -21.20 -1.42
CA GLY A 242 -7.22 -21.57 -0.98
C GLY A 242 -6.12 -20.58 -1.36
N ASN A 243 -6.40 -19.67 -2.30
CA ASN A 243 -5.48 -18.63 -2.77
C ASN A 243 -5.69 -17.26 -2.10
N ASN A 244 -6.78 -17.03 -1.34
CA ASN A 244 -7.08 -15.77 -0.67
C ASN A 244 -6.79 -15.85 0.83
N LEU A 245 -5.53 -16.02 1.19
CA LEU A 245 -5.13 -16.26 2.58
C LEU A 245 -4.61 -14.98 3.25
N PRO A 246 -4.86 -14.77 4.55
CA PRO A 246 -4.29 -13.67 5.30
C PRO A 246 -2.78 -13.85 5.49
N LEU A 247 -2.04 -12.75 5.45
CA LEU A 247 -0.61 -12.74 5.72
C LEU A 247 -0.34 -12.97 7.21
N GLN A 248 0.68 -13.76 7.52
CA GLN A 248 1.04 -14.10 8.90
C GLN A 248 1.28 -12.87 9.79
N ARG A 249 1.82 -11.78 9.22
CA ARG A 249 2.20 -10.58 9.98
C ARG A 249 1.02 -9.73 10.45
N ASN A 250 -0.15 -9.85 9.80
CA ASN A 250 -1.31 -8.98 10.05
C ASN A 250 -2.65 -9.73 10.05
N ARG A 251 -2.62 -11.08 10.10
CA ARG A 251 -3.84 -11.84 10.31
C ARG A 251 -4.52 -11.48 11.63
N VAL A 252 -5.81 -11.58 11.68
CA VAL A 252 -6.52 -11.54 12.95
C VAL A 252 -6.21 -12.82 13.72
N ILE A 253 -5.92 -12.68 15.02
CA ILE A 253 -5.72 -13.76 15.97
C ILE A 253 -6.96 -13.79 16.85
N LEU A 254 -7.64 -14.94 16.89
CA LEU A 254 -8.80 -15.15 17.75
C LEU A 254 -8.36 -15.45 19.19
N ASP A 255 -9.17 -14.99 20.15
CA ASP A 255 -9.06 -15.42 21.54
C ASP A 255 -9.81 -16.75 21.71
N SER A 256 -9.19 -17.83 21.21
CA SER A 256 -9.71 -19.19 21.22
C SER A 256 -8.59 -20.16 21.58
N PRO A 257 -8.79 -21.03 22.63
CA PRO A 257 -7.75 -21.95 23.08
C PRO A 257 -7.45 -23.07 22.07
N ASP A 258 -8.43 -23.43 21.24
CA ASP A 258 -8.30 -24.59 20.35
C ASP A 258 -7.65 -24.21 19.02
N ASN A 259 -8.07 -23.09 18.43
CA ASN A 259 -7.57 -22.63 17.14
C ASN A 259 -7.77 -21.12 17.00
N ASP A 260 -6.67 -20.39 16.86
CA ASP A 260 -6.64 -18.92 16.78
C ASP A 260 -6.85 -18.37 15.36
N TYR A 261 -7.10 -19.24 14.37
CA TYR A 261 -7.17 -18.87 12.96
C TYR A 261 -8.58 -18.48 12.50
N ILE A 262 -8.64 -17.38 11.79
CA ILE A 262 -9.75 -16.96 10.93
C ILE A 262 -9.17 -16.33 9.66
N ASN A 263 -9.85 -16.49 8.52
CA ASN A 263 -9.45 -15.80 7.28
C ASN A 263 -9.83 -14.31 7.35
N ALA A 264 -9.08 -13.56 8.14
CA ALA A 264 -9.25 -12.13 8.33
C ALA A 264 -7.89 -11.44 8.51
N SER A 265 -7.80 -10.17 8.07
CA SER A 265 -6.59 -9.35 8.13
C SER A 265 -6.88 -7.98 8.74
N CYS A 266 -5.91 -7.45 9.49
CA CYS A 266 -5.85 -6.06 9.90
C CYS A 266 -5.14 -5.26 8.80
N ILE A 267 -5.84 -4.33 8.16
CA ILE A 267 -5.32 -3.51 7.07
C ILE A 267 -4.97 -2.14 7.59
N ARG A 268 -3.76 -1.67 7.30
CA ARG A 268 -3.30 -0.32 7.62
C ARG A 268 -3.02 0.45 6.33
N GLY A 269 -3.99 1.27 5.89
CA GLY A 269 -3.77 2.28 4.87
C GLY A 269 -2.89 3.42 5.39
N VAL A 270 -2.86 4.53 4.68
CA VAL A 270 -2.17 5.76 5.10
C VAL A 270 -3.05 6.55 6.08
N HIS A 271 -4.36 6.64 5.78
CA HIS A 271 -5.33 7.43 6.53
C HIS A 271 -6.34 6.57 7.31
N CYS A 272 -6.62 5.35 6.85
CA CYS A 272 -7.66 4.49 7.38
C CYS A 272 -7.11 3.13 7.84
N THR A 273 -7.81 2.53 8.80
CA THR A 273 -7.54 1.16 9.27
C THR A 273 -8.79 0.31 9.23
N PHE A 274 -8.65 -0.97 8.80
CA PHE A 274 -9.79 -1.88 8.62
C PHE A 274 -9.48 -3.27 9.15
N ILE A 275 -10.52 -4.00 9.57
CA ILE A 275 -10.52 -5.46 9.64
C ILE A 275 -11.24 -5.96 8.39
N THR A 276 -10.63 -6.85 7.64
CA THR A 276 -11.23 -7.38 6.40
C THR A 276 -11.28 -8.90 6.44
N THR A 277 -12.37 -9.49 5.98
CA THR A 277 -12.59 -10.93 6.04
C THR A 277 -13.50 -11.39 4.91
N GLN A 278 -13.48 -12.69 4.63
CA GLN A 278 -14.48 -13.35 3.79
C GLN A 278 -15.86 -13.39 4.48
N MET A 279 -16.95 -13.58 3.72
CA MET A 279 -18.26 -13.95 4.30
C MET A 279 -18.11 -15.22 5.12
N PRO A 280 -18.58 -15.26 6.37
CA PRO A 280 -18.51 -16.49 7.16
C PRO A 280 -19.19 -17.67 6.46
N MET A 281 -18.64 -18.85 6.68
CA MET A 281 -19.17 -20.15 6.27
C MET A 281 -19.85 -20.82 7.46
N PRO A 282 -20.69 -21.84 7.28
CA PRO A 282 -21.28 -22.58 8.40
C PRO A 282 -20.23 -23.05 9.43
N SER A 283 -19.03 -23.43 8.96
CA SER A 283 -17.90 -23.85 9.81
C SER A 283 -17.18 -22.71 10.53
N THR A 284 -17.37 -21.44 10.14
CA THR A 284 -16.58 -20.30 10.65
C THR A 284 -17.44 -19.18 11.24
N VAL A 285 -18.75 -19.34 11.30
CA VAL A 285 -19.63 -18.31 11.84
C VAL A 285 -19.38 -18.04 13.33
N SER A 286 -19.00 -19.07 14.10
CA SER A 286 -18.61 -18.93 15.48
C SER A 286 -17.27 -18.18 15.63
N ASP A 287 -16.30 -18.46 14.76
CA ASP A 287 -15.02 -17.73 14.68
C ASP A 287 -15.24 -16.24 14.35
N PHE A 288 -16.20 -15.95 13.46
CA PHE A 288 -16.58 -14.58 13.12
C PHE A 288 -17.17 -13.83 14.32
N CYS A 289 -18.05 -14.47 15.11
CA CYS A 289 -18.57 -13.90 16.35
C CYS A 289 -17.46 -13.70 17.40
N CYS A 290 -16.54 -14.66 17.52
CA CYS A 290 -15.35 -14.55 18.37
C CYS A 290 -14.52 -13.32 17.97
N MET A 291 -14.24 -13.14 16.68
CA MET A 291 -13.51 -11.99 16.15
C MET A 291 -14.17 -10.66 16.51
N ILE A 292 -15.52 -10.56 16.35
CA ILE A 292 -16.24 -9.33 16.71
C ILE A 292 -16.11 -9.04 18.20
N LEU A 293 -16.26 -10.02 19.08
CA LEU A 293 -16.13 -9.81 20.52
C LEU A 293 -14.70 -9.47 20.95
N THR A 294 -13.69 -10.04 20.28
CA THR A 294 -12.28 -9.79 20.59
C THR A 294 -11.82 -8.42 20.06
N ARG A 295 -12.21 -8.05 18.84
CA ARG A 295 -11.77 -6.82 18.18
C ARG A 295 -12.68 -5.63 18.41
N GLN A 296 -13.91 -5.86 18.81
CA GLN A 296 -14.93 -4.87 19.12
C GLN A 296 -15.11 -3.77 18.05
N PRO A 297 -15.27 -4.13 16.75
CA PRO A 297 -15.52 -3.14 15.73
C PRO A 297 -16.85 -2.43 16.03
N SER A 298 -16.90 -1.12 15.85
CA SER A 298 -18.16 -0.36 16.01
C SER A 298 -19.09 -0.53 14.80
N THR A 299 -18.54 -0.93 13.66
CA THR A 299 -19.22 -0.97 12.37
C THR A 299 -18.83 -2.21 11.60
N ILE A 300 -19.82 -2.90 11.02
CA ILE A 300 -19.64 -3.96 10.02
C ILE A 300 -20.18 -3.44 8.69
N VAL A 301 -19.39 -3.60 7.62
CA VAL A 301 -19.81 -3.31 6.25
C VAL A 301 -19.88 -4.62 5.48
N MET A 302 -21.07 -4.98 5.07
CA MET A 302 -21.36 -6.16 4.26
C MET A 302 -21.63 -5.74 2.81
N LEU A 303 -20.83 -6.24 1.87
CA LEU A 303 -20.83 -5.82 0.47
C LEU A 303 -21.40 -6.90 -0.48
N ASN A 304 -22.05 -7.91 0.02
CA ASN A 304 -22.73 -8.93 -0.76
C ASN A 304 -24.20 -9.05 -0.32
N ASP A 305 -25.04 -9.48 -1.27
CA ASP A 305 -26.42 -9.82 -0.97
C ASP A 305 -26.50 -11.20 -0.32
N LYS A 306 -27.53 -11.40 0.49
CA LYS A 306 -27.76 -12.69 1.16
C LYS A 306 -28.17 -13.80 0.20
N ASP A 307 -28.72 -13.43 -0.97
CA ASP A 307 -29.33 -14.36 -1.92
C ASP A 307 -28.48 -14.60 -3.19
N GLN A 308 -27.31 -13.94 -3.31
CA GLN A 308 -26.56 -13.84 -4.57
C GLN A 308 -25.70 -15.04 -4.91
N ASP A 309 -25.12 -15.67 -3.90
CA ASP A 309 -24.11 -16.69 -4.11
C ASP A 309 -24.39 -17.88 -3.21
N ASP A 310 -24.44 -19.05 -3.81
CA ASP A 310 -24.42 -20.36 -3.18
C ASP A 310 -24.90 -20.36 -1.71
N LYS A 311 -26.22 -20.46 -1.51
CA LYS A 311 -26.88 -20.45 -0.19
C LYS A 311 -26.25 -21.45 0.80
N VAL A 312 -25.56 -22.47 0.27
CA VAL A 312 -24.90 -23.51 1.07
C VAL A 312 -23.58 -23.02 1.67
N SER A 313 -22.89 -22.10 1.03
CA SER A 313 -21.56 -21.66 1.46
C SER A 313 -21.52 -20.36 2.29
N CYS A 314 -22.60 -19.57 2.28
CA CYS A 314 -22.73 -18.34 3.06
C CYS A 314 -23.52 -18.57 4.34
N ALA A 315 -22.91 -18.30 5.51
CA ALA A 315 -23.63 -18.35 6.78
C ALA A 315 -24.11 -16.94 7.17
N GLN A 316 -25.43 -16.78 7.21
CA GLN A 316 -26.03 -15.60 7.78
C GLN A 316 -25.75 -15.61 9.30
N TYR A 317 -25.08 -14.60 9.82
CA TYR A 317 -24.71 -14.51 11.23
C TYR A 317 -25.72 -13.72 12.08
N TRP A 318 -26.90 -13.46 11.53
CA TRP A 318 -28.09 -12.93 12.21
C TRP A 318 -29.31 -13.74 11.78
N SER A 319 -30.43 -13.60 12.46
CA SER A 319 -31.71 -14.18 12.03
C SER A 319 -32.72 -13.07 11.76
N ASP A 320 -33.45 -13.19 10.66
CA ASP A 320 -34.55 -12.27 10.35
C ASP A 320 -35.69 -12.37 11.39
N ASP A 321 -35.79 -13.49 12.14
CA ASP A 321 -36.68 -13.67 13.30
C ASP A 321 -36.16 -12.96 14.58
N GLY A 322 -35.06 -12.20 14.48
CA GLY A 322 -34.51 -11.36 15.52
C GLY A 322 -33.38 -11.98 16.34
N ILE A 323 -33.27 -13.31 16.44
CA ILE A 323 -32.23 -13.99 17.23
C ILE A 323 -31.63 -15.17 16.46
N ALA A 324 -30.31 -15.17 16.32
CA ALA A 324 -29.52 -16.30 15.83
C ALA A 324 -28.71 -16.93 16.98
N GLU A 325 -28.81 -18.25 17.13
CA GLU A 325 -27.98 -19.04 18.04
C GLU A 325 -26.87 -19.74 17.28
N LEU A 326 -25.62 -19.41 17.56
CA LEU A 326 -24.43 -19.79 16.80
C LEU A 326 -23.40 -20.43 17.73
N GLY A 327 -23.66 -21.64 18.15
CA GLY A 327 -22.87 -22.34 19.18
C GLY A 327 -22.97 -21.64 20.54
N SER A 328 -21.84 -21.21 21.09
CA SER A 328 -21.80 -20.44 22.36
C SER A 328 -22.18 -18.95 22.20
N TYR A 329 -22.44 -18.53 20.98
CA TYR A 329 -22.76 -17.13 20.66
C TYR A 329 -24.24 -16.97 20.35
N LYS A 330 -24.77 -15.79 20.70
CA LYS A 330 -26.12 -15.36 20.37
C LYS A 330 -26.05 -13.99 19.75
N VAL A 331 -26.63 -13.83 18.57
CA VAL A 331 -26.75 -12.56 17.85
C VAL A 331 -28.20 -12.13 17.83
N SER A 332 -28.47 -10.95 18.39
CA SER A 332 -29.83 -10.37 18.44
C SER A 332 -29.87 -9.10 17.62
N ILE A 333 -30.92 -8.93 16.80
CA ILE A 333 -31.20 -7.66 16.13
C ILE A 333 -31.92 -6.75 17.14
N LEU A 334 -31.34 -5.57 17.38
CA LEU A 334 -31.94 -4.54 18.23
C LEU A 334 -32.84 -3.57 17.44
N SER A 335 -32.43 -3.27 16.22
CA SER A 335 -33.19 -2.44 15.28
C SER A 335 -32.77 -2.73 13.84
N THR A 336 -33.68 -2.50 12.91
CA THR A 336 -33.44 -2.56 11.46
C THR A 336 -34.04 -1.32 10.81
N SER A 337 -33.30 -0.69 9.93
CA SER A 337 -33.80 0.32 9.00
C SER A 337 -33.31 0.00 7.60
N GLU A 338 -34.13 0.27 6.60
CA GLU A 338 -33.84 -0.03 5.21
C GLU A 338 -34.17 1.17 4.33
N ASN A 339 -33.34 1.38 3.33
CA ASN A 339 -33.59 2.31 2.26
C ASN A 339 -33.21 1.65 0.92
N ASP A 340 -33.33 2.39 -0.19
CA ASP A 340 -33.06 1.86 -1.51
C ASP A 340 -31.66 1.32 -1.72
N ASP A 341 -30.68 1.80 -0.98
CA ASP A 341 -29.26 1.51 -1.22
C ASP A 341 -28.67 0.54 -0.19
N MET A 342 -29.24 0.47 1.01
CA MET A 342 -28.68 -0.33 2.10
C MET A 342 -29.69 -0.70 3.18
N THR A 343 -29.45 -1.83 3.84
CA THR A 343 -30.10 -2.22 5.10
C THR A 343 -29.12 -1.94 6.24
N ILE A 344 -29.58 -1.27 7.27
CA ILE A 344 -28.79 -0.96 8.48
C ILE A 344 -29.39 -1.72 9.64
N ARG A 345 -28.58 -2.58 10.30
CA ARG A 345 -28.98 -3.36 11.47
C ARG A 345 -28.11 -3.00 12.67
N GLN A 346 -28.72 -2.83 13.81
CA GLN A 346 -28.00 -2.79 15.08
C GLN A 346 -28.01 -4.20 15.69
N LEU A 347 -26.84 -4.82 15.77
CA LEU A 347 -26.66 -6.19 16.23
C LEU A 347 -26.02 -6.19 17.62
N LYS A 348 -26.54 -7.05 18.52
CA LYS A 348 -25.94 -7.36 19.82
C LYS A 348 -25.44 -8.78 19.80
N ILE A 349 -24.12 -8.96 19.96
CA ILE A 349 -23.46 -10.25 20.03
C ILE A 349 -23.14 -10.56 21.50
N THR A 350 -23.53 -11.74 21.98
CA THR A 350 -23.25 -12.22 23.34
C THR A 350 -22.59 -13.59 23.30
N LYS A 351 -21.72 -13.87 24.28
CA LYS A 351 -21.14 -15.21 24.52
C LYS A 351 -21.53 -15.66 25.92
N ASN A 352 -22.21 -16.81 26.03
CA ASN A 352 -22.64 -17.38 27.31
C ASN A 352 -23.35 -16.35 28.22
N SER A 353 -24.10 -15.43 27.66
CA SER A 353 -24.85 -14.36 28.34
C SER A 353 -24.00 -13.36 29.17
N LYS A 354 -22.66 -13.44 29.11
CA LYS A 354 -21.74 -12.63 29.93
C LYS A 354 -21.02 -11.55 29.13
N LEU A 355 -20.36 -11.92 28.03
CA LEU A 355 -19.62 -10.98 27.18
C LEU A 355 -20.57 -10.47 26.10
N CYS A 356 -20.68 -9.14 25.93
CA CYS A 356 -21.53 -8.59 24.90
C CYS A 356 -20.86 -7.40 24.18
N HIS A 357 -21.16 -7.27 22.90
CA HIS A 357 -20.79 -6.13 22.09
C HIS A 357 -21.94 -5.74 21.17
N THR A 358 -22.14 -4.45 20.99
CA THR A 358 -23.14 -3.92 20.06
C THR A 358 -22.42 -3.29 18.87
N VAL A 359 -22.84 -3.67 17.67
CA VAL A 359 -22.23 -3.24 16.41
C VAL A 359 -23.29 -2.85 15.40
N THR A 360 -23.04 -1.82 14.61
CA THR A 360 -23.92 -1.43 13.51
C THR A 360 -23.45 -2.08 12.21
N GLN A 361 -24.33 -2.88 11.60
CA GLN A 361 -24.10 -3.49 10.30
C GLN A 361 -24.72 -2.63 9.19
N TYR A 362 -23.94 -2.30 8.17
CA TYR A 362 -24.38 -1.69 6.92
C TYR A 362 -24.27 -2.74 5.80
N GLN A 363 -25.40 -3.23 5.30
CA GLN A 363 -25.45 -4.13 4.16
C GLN A 363 -25.76 -3.33 2.91
N PHE A 364 -24.87 -3.33 1.94
CA PHE A 364 -25.03 -2.62 0.66
C PHE A 364 -25.81 -3.48 -0.32
N LEU A 365 -26.89 -2.94 -0.88
CA LEU A 365 -27.80 -3.60 -1.81
C LEU A 365 -27.57 -3.22 -3.28
N GLY A 366 -26.70 -2.23 -3.52
CA GLY A 366 -26.56 -1.59 -4.81
C GLY A 366 -25.76 -2.37 -5.87
N TRP A 367 -25.11 -3.49 -5.51
CA TRP A 367 -24.34 -4.25 -6.49
C TRP A 367 -25.22 -4.87 -7.58
N GLN A 368 -26.34 -5.45 -7.20
CA GLN A 368 -27.31 -6.05 -8.13
C GLN A 368 -28.38 -5.08 -8.59
N LYS A 369 -28.88 -4.25 -7.67
CA LYS A 369 -30.04 -3.37 -7.90
C LYS A 369 -29.85 -2.42 -9.07
N HIS A 370 -28.64 -1.94 -9.31
CA HIS A 370 -28.34 -1.00 -10.38
C HIS A 370 -27.85 -1.67 -11.67
N GLY A 371 -27.70 -3.01 -11.69
CA GLY A 371 -27.28 -3.77 -12.87
C GLY A 371 -26.06 -3.16 -13.57
N SER A 372 -26.15 -2.88 -14.85
CA SER A 372 -25.10 -2.27 -15.67
C SER A 372 -24.94 -0.76 -15.48
N ASN A 373 -25.86 -0.06 -14.78
CA ASN A 373 -25.78 1.39 -14.58
C ASN A 373 -24.68 1.74 -13.55
N LYS A 374 -23.45 1.90 -14.06
CA LYS A 374 -22.25 2.19 -13.27
C LYS A 374 -22.38 3.51 -12.48
N GLN A 375 -23.00 4.54 -13.05
CA GLN A 375 -23.17 5.85 -12.43
C GLN A 375 -24.12 5.77 -11.22
N SER A 376 -25.28 5.15 -11.38
CA SER A 376 -26.25 4.95 -10.31
C SER A 376 -25.64 4.12 -9.18
N ARG A 377 -24.88 3.06 -9.52
CA ARG A 377 -24.15 2.25 -8.54
C ARG A 377 -23.11 3.05 -7.78
N ALA A 378 -22.33 3.92 -8.46
CA ALA A 378 -21.32 4.76 -7.82
C ALA A 378 -21.94 5.77 -6.84
N LEU A 379 -23.05 6.39 -7.21
CA LEU A 379 -23.79 7.31 -6.33
C LEU A 379 -24.36 6.60 -5.09
N SER A 380 -24.95 5.42 -5.29
CA SER A 380 -25.44 4.56 -4.21
C SER A 380 -24.29 4.14 -3.26
N PHE A 381 -23.14 3.75 -3.83
CA PHE A 381 -21.96 3.38 -3.04
C PHE A 381 -21.41 4.56 -2.22
N LEU A 382 -21.45 5.78 -2.76
CA LEU A 382 -21.08 6.98 -2.01
C LEU A 382 -21.99 7.26 -0.82
N LYS A 383 -23.29 6.93 -0.90
CA LYS A 383 -24.19 7.04 0.25
C LYS A 383 -23.76 6.09 1.38
N LEU A 384 -23.37 4.84 1.04
CA LEU A 384 -22.80 3.91 2.00
C LEU A 384 -21.52 4.47 2.64
N ILE A 385 -20.55 4.93 1.82
CA ILE A 385 -19.30 5.52 2.31
C ILE A 385 -19.55 6.65 3.30
N ARG A 386 -20.50 7.56 3.00
CA ARG A 386 -20.85 8.68 3.88
C ARG A 386 -21.51 8.23 5.18
N ALA A 387 -22.41 7.26 5.11
CA ALA A 387 -23.07 6.70 6.29
C ALA A 387 -22.04 6.09 7.25
N VAL A 388 -21.16 5.24 6.73
CA VAL A 388 -20.07 4.62 7.50
C VAL A 388 -19.12 5.67 8.04
N LYS A 389 -18.67 6.63 7.22
CA LYS A 389 -17.74 7.69 7.64
C LYS A 389 -18.34 8.56 8.74
N SER A 390 -19.63 8.86 8.67
CA SER A 390 -20.34 9.60 9.73
C SER A 390 -20.38 8.83 11.04
N ALA A 391 -20.56 7.50 10.99
CA ALA A 391 -20.59 6.62 12.17
C ALA A 391 -19.21 6.46 12.83
N LEU A 392 -18.12 6.75 12.11
CA LEU A 392 -16.74 6.58 12.58
C LEU A 392 -16.14 7.82 13.24
N LYS A 393 -16.82 8.96 13.26
CA LYS A 393 -16.31 10.16 13.92
C LYS A 393 -15.94 9.84 15.38
N ASN A 394 -14.67 10.11 15.74
CA ASN A 394 -14.12 9.87 17.09
C ASN A 394 -13.99 8.39 17.50
N LYS A 395 -13.83 7.46 16.56
CA LYS A 395 -13.62 6.04 16.85
C LYS A 395 -12.14 5.66 16.85
N SER A 396 -11.84 4.55 17.52
CA SER A 396 -10.49 3.98 17.60
C SER A 396 -10.04 3.33 16.28
N GLU A 397 -8.76 3.00 16.20
CA GLU A 397 -8.23 2.16 15.11
C GLU A 397 -9.02 0.85 14.97
N PHE A 398 -9.12 0.34 13.72
CA PHE A 398 -9.81 -0.92 13.39
C PHE A 398 -11.28 -0.98 13.83
N SER A 399 -11.95 0.17 13.88
CA SER A 399 -13.38 0.25 14.23
C SER A 399 -14.31 -0.28 13.13
N VAL A 400 -13.80 -0.52 11.91
CA VAL A 400 -14.57 -1.00 10.76
C VAL A 400 -14.13 -2.41 10.39
N LEU A 401 -15.10 -3.33 10.39
CA LEU A 401 -14.97 -4.66 9.82
C LEU A 401 -15.68 -4.67 8.47
N VAL A 402 -14.97 -5.06 7.40
CA VAL A 402 -15.50 -5.09 6.03
C VAL A 402 -15.44 -6.50 5.48
N HIS A 403 -16.53 -6.98 4.91
CA HIS A 403 -16.55 -8.25 4.20
C HIS A 403 -17.41 -8.23 2.94
N CYS A 404 -17.05 -9.05 2.01
CA CYS A 404 -17.85 -9.51 0.87
C CYS A 404 -17.74 -11.03 0.82
N LEU A 405 -18.05 -11.69 -0.31
CA LEU A 405 -17.93 -13.15 -0.41
C LEU A 405 -16.49 -13.62 -0.15
N SER A 406 -15.52 -13.15 -0.94
CA SER A 406 -14.09 -13.53 -0.84
C SER A 406 -13.30 -12.68 0.16
N GLY A 407 -13.79 -11.50 0.51
CA GLY A 407 -13.09 -10.52 1.37
C GLY A 407 -11.92 -9.81 0.68
N VAL A 408 -11.90 -9.74 -0.66
CA VAL A 408 -10.82 -9.10 -1.43
C VAL A 408 -11.32 -8.19 -2.58
N GLY A 409 -12.29 -8.58 -3.43
CA GLY A 409 -12.77 -7.75 -4.53
C GLY A 409 -13.53 -6.51 -4.05
N ARG A 410 -14.84 -6.62 -3.83
CA ARG A 410 -15.70 -5.53 -3.32
C ARG A 410 -15.18 -4.93 -2.00
N THR A 411 -14.60 -5.76 -1.14
CA THR A 411 -13.93 -5.32 0.11
C THR A 411 -12.76 -4.39 -0.20
N GLY A 412 -11.94 -4.75 -1.18
CA GLY A 412 -10.83 -3.92 -1.63
C GLY A 412 -11.29 -2.59 -2.23
N VAL A 413 -12.38 -2.60 -3.01
CA VAL A 413 -13.00 -1.36 -3.55
C VAL A 413 -13.41 -0.44 -2.41
N PHE A 414 -14.14 -0.95 -1.42
CA PHE A 414 -14.61 -0.14 -0.28
C PHE A 414 -13.44 0.49 0.48
N CYS A 415 -12.44 -0.30 0.84
CA CYS A 415 -11.26 0.19 1.56
C CYS A 415 -10.48 1.23 0.74
N SER A 416 -10.32 0.99 -0.58
CA SER A 416 -9.62 1.93 -1.47
C SER A 416 -10.36 3.27 -1.62
N VAL A 417 -11.68 3.25 -1.78
CA VAL A 417 -12.48 4.47 -1.85
C VAL A 417 -12.43 5.27 -0.55
N MET A 418 -12.55 4.59 0.61
CA MET A 418 -12.43 5.24 1.92
C MET A 418 -11.07 5.91 2.10
N GLU A 419 -10.00 5.24 1.72
CA GLU A 419 -8.62 5.75 1.79
C GLU A 419 -8.41 6.95 0.86
N CYS A 420 -8.85 6.85 -0.41
CA CYS A 420 -8.76 7.95 -1.37
C CYS A 420 -9.54 9.18 -0.91
N ILE A 421 -10.76 9.01 -0.39
CA ILE A 421 -11.55 10.13 0.11
C ILE A 421 -10.90 10.77 1.34
N ALA A 422 -10.33 9.98 2.25
CA ALA A 422 -9.60 10.50 3.40
C ALA A 422 -8.35 11.27 2.96
N HIS A 423 -7.62 10.77 1.97
CA HIS A 423 -6.46 11.47 1.39
C HIS A 423 -6.85 12.82 0.76
N MET A 424 -7.94 12.85 -0.02
CA MET A 424 -8.41 14.08 -0.69
C MET A 424 -8.96 15.15 0.28
N GLU A 425 -9.25 14.81 1.54
CA GLU A 425 -9.61 15.81 2.55
C GLU A 425 -8.41 16.59 3.08
N ASP A 426 -7.21 16.01 2.96
CA ASP A 426 -5.95 16.61 3.39
C ASP A 426 -5.07 17.07 2.20
N SER A 427 -5.49 16.79 0.95
CA SER A 427 -4.69 17.00 -0.26
C SER A 427 -5.57 17.31 -1.46
N ASP A 428 -5.11 18.20 -2.36
CA ASP A 428 -5.79 18.53 -3.62
C ASP A 428 -5.50 17.50 -4.73
N SER A 429 -5.36 16.23 -4.37
CA SER A 429 -4.98 15.18 -5.32
C SER A 429 -5.42 13.79 -4.87
N VAL A 430 -5.41 12.84 -5.79
CA VAL A 430 -5.66 11.44 -5.54
C VAL A 430 -4.67 10.55 -6.30
N ASP A 431 -4.35 9.40 -5.74
CA ASP A 431 -3.52 8.37 -6.37
C ASP A 431 -4.14 6.98 -6.10
N ILE A 432 -5.06 6.59 -6.97
CA ILE A 432 -5.81 5.33 -6.84
C ILE A 432 -4.89 4.14 -6.97
N PHE A 433 -3.97 4.16 -7.94
CA PHE A 433 -2.99 3.10 -8.16
C PHE A 433 -2.18 2.80 -6.90
N GLN A 434 -1.58 3.83 -6.31
CA GLN A 434 -0.77 3.66 -5.10
C GLN A 434 -1.63 3.27 -3.89
N THR A 435 -2.85 3.77 -3.79
CA THR A 435 -3.79 3.38 -2.74
C THR A 435 -4.06 1.87 -2.80
N VAL A 436 -4.44 1.35 -3.96
CA VAL A 436 -4.70 -0.10 -4.12
C VAL A 436 -3.44 -0.91 -3.86
N LYS A 437 -2.29 -0.51 -4.39
CA LYS A 437 -1.00 -1.16 -4.17
C LYS A 437 -0.64 -1.25 -2.67
N ILE A 438 -0.84 -0.16 -1.93
CA ILE A 438 -0.60 -0.09 -0.49
C ILE A 438 -1.48 -1.10 0.26
N LEU A 439 -2.77 -1.14 -0.05
CA LEU A 439 -3.71 -2.04 0.60
C LEU A 439 -3.46 -3.51 0.23
N ARG A 440 -3.06 -3.80 -1.01
CA ARG A 440 -2.65 -5.14 -1.46
C ARG A 440 -1.44 -5.69 -0.69
N ALA A 441 -0.55 -4.82 -0.23
CA ALA A 441 0.56 -5.25 0.61
C ALA A 441 0.11 -5.88 1.95
N ASP A 442 -1.06 -5.53 2.47
CA ASP A 442 -1.61 -6.09 3.72
C ASP A 442 -2.63 -7.22 3.49
N ARG A 443 -3.33 -7.22 2.35
CA ARG A 443 -4.22 -8.30 1.92
C ARG A 443 -4.03 -8.55 0.45
N MET A 444 -3.44 -9.71 0.11
CA MET A 444 -3.25 -10.10 -1.27
C MET A 444 -4.56 -10.07 -2.05
N GLN A 445 -4.47 -9.81 -3.35
CA GLN A 445 -5.59 -9.79 -4.30
C GLN A 445 -6.70 -8.74 -4.00
N PHE A 446 -6.46 -7.72 -3.14
CA PHE A 446 -7.41 -6.62 -3.02
C PHE A 446 -7.67 -5.96 -4.37
N VAL A 447 -8.95 -5.63 -4.65
CA VAL A 447 -9.41 -5.15 -5.96
C VAL A 447 -9.05 -6.17 -7.04
N GLN A 448 -9.88 -7.19 -7.18
CA GLN A 448 -9.58 -8.45 -7.86
C GLN A 448 -9.58 -8.33 -9.38
N THR A 449 -10.48 -7.52 -9.93
CA THR A 449 -10.69 -7.37 -11.36
C THR A 449 -10.46 -5.95 -11.84
N GLU A 450 -10.28 -5.79 -13.14
CA GLU A 450 -10.20 -4.46 -13.77
C GLU A 450 -11.49 -3.67 -13.58
N GLU A 451 -12.66 -4.33 -13.60
CA GLU A 451 -13.94 -3.69 -13.33
C GLU A 451 -14.01 -3.14 -11.91
N ASP A 452 -13.54 -3.91 -10.91
CA ASP A 452 -13.43 -3.44 -9.53
C ASP A 452 -12.52 -2.20 -9.45
N TYR A 453 -11.40 -2.23 -10.19
CA TYR A 453 -10.44 -1.13 -10.24
C TYR A 453 -11.04 0.11 -10.92
N ALA A 454 -11.66 -0.06 -12.09
CA ALA A 454 -12.33 1.02 -12.81
C ALA A 454 -13.50 1.62 -11.99
N PHE A 455 -14.19 0.79 -11.21
CA PHE A 455 -15.30 1.25 -10.37
C PHE A 455 -14.82 2.19 -9.25
N ILE A 456 -13.61 2.03 -8.73
CA ILE A 456 -13.03 3.01 -7.79
C ILE A 456 -12.96 4.39 -8.42
N TYR A 457 -12.48 4.49 -9.68
CA TYR A 457 -12.43 5.75 -10.44
C TYR A 457 -13.83 6.36 -10.61
N ASP A 458 -14.85 5.54 -10.92
CA ASP A 458 -16.23 6.02 -11.06
C ASP A 458 -16.78 6.58 -9.75
N VAL A 459 -16.49 5.94 -8.63
CA VAL A 459 -16.92 6.43 -7.30
C VAL A 459 -16.20 7.71 -6.92
N ILE A 460 -14.89 7.82 -7.17
CA ILE A 460 -14.13 9.04 -6.90
C ILE A 460 -14.62 10.18 -7.80
N ARG A 461 -14.87 9.94 -9.09
CA ARG A 461 -15.48 10.94 -9.98
C ARG A 461 -16.83 11.45 -9.45
N ALA A 462 -17.71 10.51 -9.04
CA ALA A 462 -19.00 10.88 -8.46
C ALA A 462 -18.84 11.69 -7.15
N TYR A 463 -17.84 11.40 -6.34
CA TYR A 463 -17.52 12.18 -5.13
C TYR A 463 -17.09 13.60 -5.48
N LEU A 464 -16.17 13.77 -6.42
CA LEU A 464 -15.65 15.08 -6.85
C LEU A 464 -16.74 15.94 -7.48
N HIS A 465 -17.59 15.36 -8.32
CA HIS A 465 -18.73 16.04 -8.92
C HIS A 465 -19.70 16.59 -7.85
N GLN A 466 -20.01 15.79 -6.83
CA GLN A 466 -20.91 16.24 -5.74
C GLN A 466 -20.29 17.32 -4.84
N LYS A 467 -18.97 17.48 -4.85
CA LYS A 467 -18.24 18.52 -4.13
C LYS A 467 -18.03 19.80 -4.96
N ASN A 468 -18.57 19.86 -6.17
CA ASN A 468 -18.40 20.96 -7.14
C ASN A 468 -16.92 21.27 -7.49
N TYR A 469 -16.04 20.28 -7.36
CA TYR A 469 -14.65 20.42 -7.83
C TYR A 469 -14.55 20.36 -9.36
N GLU A 470 -15.57 19.81 -10.04
CA GLU A 470 -15.66 19.72 -11.50
C GLU A 470 -16.94 20.39 -12.01
N GLN A 471 -16.80 21.36 -12.90
CA GLN A 471 -17.91 22.09 -13.54
C GLN A 471 -18.42 21.43 -14.82
N LEU A 472 -17.98 20.23 -15.18
CA LEU A 472 -18.35 19.57 -16.44
C LEU A 472 -19.61 18.73 -16.30
N PRO A 473 -20.57 18.82 -17.25
CA PRO A 473 -21.71 17.93 -17.30
C PRO A 473 -21.23 16.48 -17.48
N TYR A 474 -21.86 15.56 -16.76
CA TYR A 474 -21.69 14.14 -17.01
C TYR A 474 -22.01 13.86 -18.48
N PRO A 475 -21.10 13.30 -19.28
CA PRO A 475 -21.47 12.81 -20.59
C PRO A 475 -22.44 11.65 -20.38
N VAL A 476 -23.68 11.82 -20.81
CA VAL A 476 -24.63 10.72 -21.02
C VAL A 476 -24.22 10.08 -22.34
N GLU A 477 -23.24 9.19 -22.32
CA GLU A 477 -22.92 8.33 -23.46
C GLU A 477 -22.84 6.90 -23.00
N ASP A 478 -23.95 6.21 -23.24
CA ASP A 478 -24.02 4.76 -23.36
C ASP A 478 -23.16 4.32 -24.56
N HIS A 479 -21.87 4.12 -24.37
CA HIS A 479 -21.12 3.31 -25.30
C HIS A 479 -21.29 1.85 -24.89
N THR A 480 -22.25 1.22 -25.54
CA THR A 480 -22.44 -0.22 -25.66
C THR A 480 -21.09 -0.91 -25.93
N TYR A 481 -20.49 -1.42 -24.88
CA TYR A 481 -19.69 -2.62 -25.03
C TYR A 481 -20.69 -3.72 -25.40
N GLY A 482 -20.47 -4.35 -26.58
CA GLY A 482 -21.34 -5.39 -27.09
C GLY A 482 -21.64 -6.41 -26.01
N ASN A 483 -22.92 -6.82 -26.01
CA ASN A 483 -23.43 -7.89 -25.17
C ASN A 483 -22.51 -9.11 -25.26
N LEU A 484 -21.67 -9.29 -24.25
CA LEU A 484 -21.20 -10.61 -23.89
C LEU A 484 -22.24 -11.15 -22.92
N ASP A 485 -22.97 -12.14 -23.38
CA ASP A 485 -23.99 -12.83 -22.62
C ASP A 485 -23.45 -13.26 -21.26
N THR A 486 -24.19 -12.90 -20.22
CA THR A 486 -23.83 -13.10 -18.81
C THR A 486 -24.10 -14.51 -18.31
N ASP A 487 -24.12 -15.51 -19.17
CA ASP A 487 -24.54 -16.87 -18.81
C ASP A 487 -23.41 -17.92 -18.74
N ASP A 488 -22.13 -17.52 -18.78
CA ASP A 488 -21.00 -18.46 -18.66
C ASP A 488 -19.99 -18.06 -17.56
N TYR A 489 -20.45 -17.97 -16.32
CA TYR A 489 -19.54 -18.16 -15.17
C TYR A 489 -19.42 -19.65 -14.84
N CYS A 490 -18.80 -20.39 -15.75
CA CYS A 490 -18.27 -21.71 -15.42
C CYS A 490 -17.11 -21.54 -14.45
N THR A 491 -17.23 -22.14 -13.29
CA THR A 491 -16.13 -22.40 -12.37
C THR A 491 -15.03 -23.16 -13.12
N PRO A 492 -13.77 -22.71 -13.13
CA PRO A 492 -12.69 -23.52 -13.68
C PRO A 492 -12.58 -24.82 -12.86
N ASP A 493 -12.60 -25.95 -13.56
CA ASP A 493 -12.33 -27.26 -13.01
C ASP A 493 -10.95 -27.26 -12.30
N PRO A 494 -10.79 -27.86 -11.12
CA PRO A 494 -9.54 -27.77 -10.35
C PRO A 494 -8.33 -28.48 -10.96
N GLU A 495 -8.46 -29.13 -12.10
CA GLU A 495 -7.41 -29.98 -12.68
C GLU A 495 -6.69 -29.42 -13.91
N GLU A 496 -7.06 -28.27 -14.48
CA GLU A 496 -6.31 -27.71 -15.60
C GLU A 496 -5.43 -26.53 -15.18
N ASN A 497 -4.13 -26.79 -15.20
CA ASN A 497 -3.05 -25.79 -15.03
C ASN A 497 -2.83 -25.06 -16.37
N PRO A 498 -3.12 -23.74 -16.52
CA PRO A 498 -3.03 -23.04 -17.80
C PRO A 498 -1.60 -22.61 -18.19
N TYR A 499 -0.56 -23.16 -17.58
CA TYR A 499 0.84 -22.78 -17.85
C TYR A 499 1.72 -23.95 -18.32
N GLU A 500 1.23 -24.84 -19.15
CA GLU A 500 2.13 -25.65 -20.01
C GLU A 500 2.39 -24.88 -21.30
N VAL A 501 3.55 -24.25 -21.36
CA VAL A 501 4.08 -23.61 -22.58
C VAL A 501 4.71 -24.70 -23.43
N THR A 502 4.02 -25.14 -24.48
CA THR A 502 4.65 -25.92 -25.56
C THR A 502 5.46 -24.99 -26.43
N ASP A 503 6.76 -25.30 -26.54
CA ASP A 503 7.69 -24.66 -27.47
C ASP A 503 7.20 -24.79 -28.92
N SER A 504 6.75 -23.69 -29.52
CA SER A 504 6.93 -23.42 -30.95
C SER A 504 6.41 -22.02 -31.33
N GLN A 505 7.31 -21.23 -31.90
CA GLN A 505 7.11 -19.99 -32.68
C GLN A 505 6.86 -18.70 -31.88
N ALA A 506 7.95 -18.01 -31.56
CA ALA A 506 7.94 -16.60 -31.24
C ALA A 506 8.81 -15.84 -32.25
N ALA A 507 8.17 -14.96 -32.99
CA ALA A 507 8.83 -13.86 -33.70
C ALA A 507 8.28 -12.55 -33.14
N GLY A 508 9.17 -11.75 -32.54
CA GLY A 508 9.04 -10.29 -32.44
C GLY A 508 8.24 -9.72 -31.28
N ALA A 509 8.86 -9.55 -30.12
CA ALA A 509 8.51 -8.49 -29.19
C ALA A 509 9.74 -8.12 -28.35
N ASN A 510 10.07 -6.82 -28.30
CA ASN A 510 11.18 -6.26 -27.51
C ASN A 510 10.91 -6.40 -26.02
N GLY A 511 11.40 -7.48 -25.39
CA GLY A 511 11.32 -7.74 -23.96
C GLY A 511 12.67 -7.55 -23.27
N LEU A 512 12.64 -7.04 -22.05
CA LEU A 512 13.78 -7.02 -21.13
C LEU A 512 14.28 -8.45 -20.88
N VAL A 513 15.53 -8.72 -21.21
CA VAL A 513 16.16 -10.04 -21.00
C VAL A 513 16.73 -10.10 -19.60
N TYR A 514 16.22 -11.00 -18.76
CA TYR A 514 16.86 -11.40 -17.51
C TYR A 514 17.87 -12.51 -17.84
N SER A 515 19.15 -12.31 -17.59
CA SER A 515 20.14 -13.38 -17.64
C SER A 515 20.06 -14.23 -16.38
N ASN A 516 19.53 -15.45 -16.48
CA ASN A 516 19.70 -16.48 -15.48
C ASN A 516 21.14 -17.02 -15.56
N VAL A 517 21.89 -16.89 -14.46
CA VAL A 517 23.17 -17.58 -14.31
C VAL A 517 22.85 -19.04 -13.95
N GLU A 518 23.01 -19.95 -14.91
CA GLU A 518 22.99 -21.40 -14.64
C GLU A 518 24.21 -21.77 -13.78
N THR A 519 23.93 -22.31 -12.60
CA THR A 519 24.95 -22.97 -11.77
C THR A 519 25.22 -24.36 -12.33
N GLY A 520 26.31 -24.49 -13.09
CA GLY A 520 26.84 -25.79 -13.54
C GLY A 520 27.26 -26.66 -12.36
N ARG A 521 26.72 -27.89 -12.33
CA ARG A 521 27.17 -28.95 -11.40
C ARG A 521 28.60 -29.35 -11.73
N ALA A 522 29.56 -28.99 -10.89
CA ALA A 522 30.89 -29.59 -10.89
C ALA A 522 30.97 -30.64 -9.75
N LYS A 523 31.59 -31.77 -10.09
CA LYS A 523 31.76 -32.97 -9.23
C LYS A 523 32.62 -32.68 -8.00
N GLN A 524 32.27 -33.35 -6.92
CA GLN A 524 32.93 -33.37 -5.61
C GLN A 524 34.41 -33.74 -5.70
N SER A 525 35.27 -32.94 -5.04
CA SER A 525 36.51 -33.39 -4.42
C SER A 525 36.54 -32.82 -3.00
N GLN A 526 36.71 -33.71 -2.03
CA GLN A 526 36.72 -33.42 -0.58
C GLN A 526 38.03 -32.66 -0.22
N GLY A 527 37.85 -31.47 0.38
CA GLY A 527 38.86 -30.72 1.11
C GLY A 527 38.25 -30.19 2.42
N PRO A 528 39.04 -29.90 3.49
CA PRO A 528 38.55 -29.72 4.84
C PRO A 528 37.66 -28.50 5.04
N ALA A 529 36.68 -28.65 5.90
CA ALA A 529 35.64 -27.65 6.23
C ALA A 529 36.24 -26.34 6.75
N PRO A 530 35.73 -25.18 6.30
CA PRO A 530 36.04 -23.90 6.95
C PRO A 530 35.28 -23.73 8.27
N PRO A 531 35.80 -22.96 9.23
CA PRO A 531 35.22 -22.80 10.55
C PRO A 531 33.89 -22.02 10.49
N ASN A 532 33.00 -22.37 11.41
CA ASN A 532 31.64 -21.87 11.61
C ASN A 532 31.56 -20.34 11.62
N SER A 533 30.76 -19.74 10.72
CA SER A 533 30.58 -18.30 10.57
C SER A 533 29.59 -17.66 11.58
N GLN A 534 29.32 -18.32 12.70
CA GLN A 534 28.36 -17.82 13.71
C GLN A 534 28.96 -16.95 14.83
N THR A 535 30.27 -16.68 14.85
CA THR A 535 30.94 -15.99 15.97
C THR A 535 31.46 -14.59 15.64
N LEU A 536 31.04 -13.94 14.54
CA LEU A 536 31.56 -12.63 14.14
C LEU A 536 30.60 -11.43 14.36
N TYR A 537 29.44 -11.64 15.00
CA TYR A 537 28.44 -10.57 15.17
C TYR A 537 28.12 -10.16 16.61
N GLU A 538 28.78 -10.72 17.62
CA GLU A 538 28.42 -10.46 19.03
C GLU A 538 29.29 -9.47 19.81
N ASN A 539 30.29 -8.84 19.23
CA ASN A 539 31.11 -7.89 20.01
C ASN A 539 31.34 -6.57 19.27
N PHE A 540 30.34 -5.66 19.28
CA PHE A 540 30.55 -4.20 19.19
C PHE A 540 29.50 -3.50 20.06
N GLU A 541 29.68 -3.56 21.36
CA GLU A 541 29.19 -2.54 22.28
C GLU A 541 30.09 -1.34 22.12
N PHE A 542 29.55 -0.21 21.70
CA PHE A 542 30.21 1.08 21.82
C PHE A 542 30.01 1.60 23.24
N GLU A 543 31.04 1.59 24.03
CA GLU A 543 31.12 2.38 25.26
C GLU A 543 31.06 3.86 24.94
N SER A 544 30.24 4.59 25.77
CA SER A 544 30.07 6.04 26.02
C SER A 544 29.86 6.95 24.80
#